data_469661fac96063bb3e0ab6071926e492
#
_entry.id   469661fac96063bb3e0ab6071926e492
#
_cell.length_a   1.000
_cell.length_b   1.000
_cell.length_c   1.000
_cell.angle_alpha   90.00
_cell.angle_beta   90.00
_cell.angle_gamma   90.00
#
_symmetry.space_group_name_H-M   'P 1'
#
loop_
_entity.id
_entity.type
_entity.pdbx_description
1 polymer ?
#
loop_
_entity_poly.entity_id
_entity_poly.type
_entity_poly.pdbx_seq_one_letter_code
_entity_poly.pdbx_strand_id
1 'polypeptide(L)'
;MESLTLFRNDFPEEEIHVVAGHQVVTMENIEVLALFVRQGLPNGLSLHETVDRVKELGGIPVLPWGVGKWFGKRGKIIKEFLVNHEKGNLFLGDNGGRPCFWPTPNLFNLAEKTGVVVLPGSDPLPFPSEALRVGSFGFSLQENSLHGDSPTKCLKNALLSPNVTISPFGCLQENRLFFLNQFRLRRIS
;
A
#
# COMPACT_ATOMS: atom_id res chain seq x y z
N MET A 1 -5.77 -2.59 -18.61
CA MET A 1 -5.00 -2.30 -17.38
C MET A 1 -3.66 -1.75 -17.83
N GLU A 2 -3.25 -0.59 -17.34
CA GLU A 2 -2.01 0.02 -17.80
C GLU A 2 -0.89 -0.18 -16.82
N SER A 3 0.18 -0.70 -17.33
CA SER A 3 1.48 -0.75 -16.69
C SER A 3 2.53 -0.25 -17.67
N LEU A 4 3.57 0.37 -17.14
CA LEU A 4 4.79 0.61 -17.89
C LEU A 4 5.75 -0.52 -17.60
N THR A 5 6.40 -1.03 -18.64
CA THR A 5 7.50 -1.97 -18.49
C THR A 5 8.80 -1.22 -18.72
N LEU A 6 9.70 -1.28 -17.76
CA LEU A 6 11.03 -0.71 -17.83
C LEU A 6 12.02 -1.86 -17.98
N PHE A 7 12.96 -1.70 -18.90
CA PHE A 7 14.04 -2.65 -19.13
C PHE A 7 15.35 -2.05 -18.66
N ARG A 8 16.20 -2.86 -18.10
CA ARG A 8 17.55 -2.45 -17.79
C ARG A 8 18.44 -2.65 -19.02
N ASN A 9 19.11 -1.62 -19.48
CA ASN A 9 19.91 -1.66 -20.72
C ASN A 9 21.01 -2.76 -20.70
N ASP A 10 21.63 -2.97 -19.51
CA ASP A 10 22.71 -3.95 -19.35
C ASP A 10 22.21 -5.38 -19.10
N PHE A 11 20.93 -5.53 -18.73
CA PHE A 11 20.26 -6.80 -18.42
C PHE A 11 18.83 -6.76 -18.96
N PRO A 12 18.65 -6.93 -20.29
CA PRO A 12 17.34 -6.78 -20.94
C PRO A 12 16.29 -7.81 -20.52
N GLU A 13 16.69 -8.91 -19.90
CA GLU A 13 15.82 -9.89 -19.28
C GLU A 13 15.26 -9.48 -17.91
N GLU A 14 15.83 -8.43 -17.30
CA GLU A 14 15.31 -7.86 -16.05
C GLU A 14 14.23 -6.80 -16.37
N GLU A 15 13.00 -7.12 -16.06
CA GLU A 15 11.85 -6.24 -16.28
C GLU A 15 11.32 -5.67 -14.97
N ILE A 16 10.99 -4.37 -14.97
CA ILE A 16 10.26 -3.72 -13.89
C ILE A 16 8.91 -3.26 -14.43
N HIS A 17 7.83 -3.72 -13.81
CA HIS A 17 6.48 -3.32 -14.17
C HIS A 17 5.94 -2.26 -13.19
N VAL A 18 5.62 -1.08 -13.70
CA VAL A 18 5.01 0.00 -12.94
C VAL A 18 3.51 -0.03 -13.15
N VAL A 19 2.78 -0.26 -12.09
CA VAL A 19 1.32 -0.39 -12.09
C VAL A 19 0.68 0.97 -11.78
N ALA A 20 -0.36 1.33 -12.52
CA ALA A 20 -1.12 2.55 -12.26
C ALA A 20 -1.82 2.51 -10.90
N GLY A 21 -1.85 3.64 -10.22
CA GLY A 21 -2.55 3.80 -8.95
C GLY A 21 -2.71 5.27 -8.57
N HIS A 22 -3.63 5.53 -7.64
CA HIS A 22 -3.91 6.86 -7.12
C HIS A 22 -3.95 6.83 -5.59
N GLN A 23 -3.56 7.94 -4.97
CA GLN A 23 -3.84 8.20 -3.57
C GLN A 23 -5.06 9.12 -3.48
N VAL A 24 -6.03 8.73 -2.68
CA VAL A 24 -7.27 9.45 -2.44
C VAL A 24 -7.38 9.76 -0.95
N VAL A 25 -7.84 10.95 -0.60
CA VAL A 25 -8.09 11.35 0.78
C VAL A 25 -9.59 11.43 1.02
N THR A 26 -10.09 10.67 1.99
CA THR A 26 -11.51 10.61 2.34
C THR A 26 -11.94 11.84 3.17
N MET A 27 -13.25 12.03 3.35
CA MET A 27 -13.82 13.09 4.21
C MET A 27 -13.39 12.95 5.68
N GLU A 28 -13.06 11.72 6.12
CA GLU A 28 -12.53 11.46 7.46
C GLU A 28 -11.02 11.73 7.55
N ASN A 29 -10.41 12.25 6.48
CA ASN A 29 -8.98 12.48 6.35
C ASN A 29 -8.16 11.17 6.51
N ILE A 30 -8.67 10.10 5.90
CA ILE A 30 -8.01 8.81 5.78
C ILE A 30 -7.51 8.67 4.34
N GLU A 31 -6.28 8.22 4.18
CA GLU A 31 -5.73 7.94 2.86
C GLU A 31 -6.13 6.55 2.40
N VAL A 32 -6.46 6.43 1.13
CA VAL A 32 -6.71 5.17 0.42
C VAL A 32 -5.85 5.14 -0.83
N LEU A 33 -5.03 4.11 -0.98
CA LEU A 33 -4.33 3.85 -2.23
C LEU A 33 -5.24 3.00 -3.12
N ALA A 34 -5.59 3.51 -4.29
CA ALA A 34 -6.35 2.82 -5.32
C ALA A 34 -5.37 2.17 -6.30
N LEU A 35 -4.95 0.94 -6.03
CA LEU A 35 -4.04 0.22 -6.91
C LEU A 35 -4.79 -0.32 -8.14
N PHE A 36 -4.10 -0.42 -9.28
CA PHE A 36 -4.64 -0.90 -10.57
C PHE A 36 -5.77 -0.03 -11.14
N VAL A 37 -5.89 1.22 -10.68
CA VAL A 37 -6.87 2.19 -11.17
C VAL A 37 -6.12 3.27 -11.96
N ARG A 38 -6.55 3.51 -13.19
CA ARG A 38 -6.03 4.59 -14.06
C ARG A 38 -6.82 5.87 -13.94
N GLN A 39 -8.13 5.74 -13.81
CA GLN A 39 -9.03 6.87 -13.71
C GLN A 39 -8.90 7.56 -12.35
N GLY A 40 -8.79 8.89 -12.36
CA GLY A 40 -8.77 9.67 -11.13
C GLY A 40 -10.06 9.52 -10.32
N LEU A 41 -9.92 9.46 -9.01
CA LEU A 41 -11.00 9.43 -8.04
C LEU A 41 -11.06 10.77 -7.31
N PRO A 42 -12.26 11.31 -7.03
CA PRO A 42 -12.38 12.55 -6.26
C PRO A 42 -11.99 12.32 -4.79
N ASN A 43 -11.36 13.32 -4.19
CA ASN A 43 -11.19 13.37 -2.73
C ASN A 43 -12.52 13.75 -2.04
N GLY A 44 -12.62 13.47 -0.75
CA GLY A 44 -13.73 13.92 0.10
C GLY A 44 -14.95 13.01 0.12
N LEU A 45 -14.92 11.85 -0.53
CA LEU A 45 -15.90 10.80 -0.31
C LEU A 45 -15.68 10.17 1.08
N SER A 46 -16.69 9.50 1.64
CA SER A 46 -16.51 8.69 2.84
C SER A 46 -15.56 7.51 2.59
N LEU A 47 -15.00 6.93 3.67
CA LEU A 47 -14.14 5.75 3.57
C LEU A 47 -14.85 4.59 2.83
N HIS A 48 -16.12 4.33 3.16
CA HIS A 48 -16.92 3.30 2.52
C HIS A 48 -17.07 3.56 1.01
N GLU A 49 -17.57 4.75 0.64
CA GLU A 49 -17.77 5.14 -0.76
C GLU A 49 -16.45 5.11 -1.55
N THR A 50 -15.35 5.55 -0.94
CA THR A 50 -14.03 5.52 -1.59
C THR A 50 -13.60 4.09 -1.88
N VAL A 51 -13.70 3.19 -0.91
CA VAL A 51 -13.33 1.77 -1.07
C VAL A 51 -14.23 1.09 -2.11
N ASP A 52 -15.53 1.33 -2.07
CA ASP A 52 -16.48 0.76 -3.03
C ASP A 52 -16.19 1.27 -4.44
N ARG A 53 -15.92 2.56 -4.58
CA ARG A 53 -15.58 3.15 -5.88
C ARG A 53 -14.30 2.60 -6.48
N VAL A 54 -13.27 2.37 -5.65
CA VAL A 54 -12.04 1.70 -6.09
C VAL A 54 -12.34 0.30 -6.62
N LYS A 55 -13.17 -0.47 -5.92
CA LYS A 55 -13.58 -1.82 -6.32
C LYS A 55 -14.41 -1.82 -7.61
N GLU A 56 -15.36 -0.91 -7.74
CA GLU A 56 -16.18 -0.74 -8.96
C GLU A 56 -15.33 -0.47 -10.20
N LEU A 57 -14.24 0.30 -10.04
CA LEU A 57 -13.25 0.55 -11.10
C LEU A 57 -12.32 -0.64 -11.34
N GLY A 58 -12.56 -1.75 -10.64
CA GLY A 58 -11.73 -2.94 -10.71
C GLY A 58 -10.38 -2.78 -10.03
N GLY A 59 -10.20 -1.80 -9.17
CA GLY A 59 -8.99 -1.59 -8.39
C GLY A 59 -8.92 -2.40 -7.10
N ILE A 60 -7.81 -2.24 -6.40
CA ILE A 60 -7.56 -2.80 -5.07
C ILE A 60 -7.35 -1.64 -4.10
N PRO A 61 -8.26 -1.43 -3.11
CA PRO A 61 -8.08 -0.43 -2.09
C PRO A 61 -7.07 -0.91 -1.02
N VAL A 62 -6.13 -0.04 -0.68
CA VAL A 62 -5.16 -0.26 0.40
C VAL A 62 -5.22 0.92 1.36
N LEU A 63 -5.35 0.66 2.66
CA LEU A 63 -5.27 1.68 3.71
C LEU A 63 -3.82 1.74 4.22
N PRO A 64 -3.02 2.73 3.81
CA PRO A 64 -1.61 2.79 4.17
C PRO A 64 -1.44 3.27 5.61
N TRP A 65 -0.59 2.60 6.36
CA TRP A 65 -0.14 3.11 7.64
C TRP A 65 0.69 4.38 7.44
N GLY A 66 0.64 5.28 8.41
CA GLY A 66 1.50 6.45 8.43
C GLY A 66 1.56 7.04 9.83
N VAL A 67 2.66 7.71 10.15
CA VAL A 67 2.88 8.33 11.46
C VAL A 67 1.75 9.30 11.77
N GLY A 68 1.05 9.07 12.87
CA GLY A 68 -0.07 9.91 13.30
C GLY A 68 -1.37 9.75 12.48
N LYS A 69 -1.34 9.05 11.34
CA LYS A 69 -2.51 8.92 10.45
C LYS A 69 -3.60 8.02 11.06
N TRP A 70 -3.23 7.01 11.83
CA TRP A 70 -4.15 6.05 12.44
C TRP A 70 -4.42 6.29 13.92
N PHE A 71 -4.18 7.52 14.42
CA PHE A 71 -4.44 7.87 15.81
C PHE A 71 -5.82 8.50 16.01
N GLY A 72 -6.34 8.41 17.25
CA GLY A 72 -7.56 9.04 17.68
C GLY A 72 -8.79 8.61 16.89
N LYS A 73 -9.55 9.56 16.35
CA LYS A 73 -10.80 9.33 15.62
C LYS A 73 -10.59 8.47 14.37
N ARG A 74 -9.53 8.74 13.59
CA ARG A 74 -9.24 8.01 12.35
C ARG A 74 -8.97 6.52 12.62
N GLY A 75 -8.17 6.21 13.64
CA GLY A 75 -7.91 4.82 14.02
C GLY A 75 -9.16 4.07 14.48
N LYS A 76 -10.11 4.76 15.14
CA LYS A 76 -11.41 4.18 15.50
C LYS A 76 -12.24 3.85 14.25
N ILE A 77 -12.33 4.78 13.31
CA ILE A 77 -13.06 4.58 12.04
C ILE A 77 -12.48 3.39 11.27
N ILE A 78 -11.14 3.33 11.12
CA ILE A 78 -10.50 2.19 10.42
C ILE A 78 -10.77 0.89 11.17
N LYS A 79 -10.73 0.89 12.50
CA LYS A 79 -11.04 -0.29 13.31
C LYS A 79 -12.47 -0.77 13.07
N GLU A 80 -13.45 0.12 13.14
CA GLU A 80 -14.86 -0.18 12.88
C GLU A 80 -15.07 -0.68 11.45
N PHE A 81 -14.41 -0.04 10.49
CA PHE A 81 -14.43 -0.45 9.10
C PHE A 81 -13.91 -1.88 8.91
N LEU A 82 -12.75 -2.23 9.49
CA LEU A 82 -12.16 -3.56 9.38
C LEU A 82 -13.03 -4.66 10.02
N VAL A 83 -13.74 -4.34 11.11
CA VAL A 83 -14.63 -5.31 11.80
C VAL A 83 -15.90 -5.57 10.99
N ASN A 84 -16.45 -4.54 10.33
CA ASN A 84 -17.72 -4.60 9.62
C ASN A 84 -17.56 -4.83 8.12
N HIS A 85 -16.35 -4.78 7.60
CA HIS A 85 -16.08 -4.94 6.18
C HIS A 85 -16.26 -6.40 5.74
N GLU A 86 -16.91 -6.60 4.60
CA GLU A 86 -17.01 -7.92 3.96
C GLU A 86 -15.60 -8.41 3.58
N LYS A 87 -15.33 -9.68 3.85
CA LYS A 87 -14.04 -10.28 3.53
C LYS A 87 -13.75 -10.20 2.03
N GLY A 88 -12.56 -9.77 1.71
CA GLY A 88 -12.03 -9.74 0.35
C GLY A 88 -11.75 -8.34 -0.18
N ASN A 89 -10.76 -8.24 -1.04
CA ASN A 89 -10.40 -7.05 -1.84
C ASN A 89 -10.15 -5.76 -1.04
N LEU A 90 -9.69 -5.86 0.21
CA LEU A 90 -9.18 -4.76 1.01
C LEU A 90 -7.85 -5.18 1.62
N PHE A 91 -6.89 -4.26 1.63
CA PHE A 91 -5.59 -4.48 2.24
C PHE A 91 -5.23 -3.33 3.17
N LEU A 92 -4.37 -3.61 4.15
CA LEU A 92 -3.62 -2.56 4.86
C LEU A 92 -2.23 -2.44 4.24
N GLY A 93 -1.65 -1.25 4.29
CA GLY A 93 -0.28 -1.03 3.85
C GLY A 93 0.67 -0.87 5.04
N ASP A 94 1.75 -1.66 5.10
CA ASP A 94 2.87 -1.38 6.00
C ASP A 94 3.88 -0.52 5.25
N ASN A 95 4.07 0.68 5.73
CA ASN A 95 4.91 1.68 5.08
C ASN A 95 6.37 1.52 5.52
N GLY A 96 7.27 1.37 4.56
CA GLY A 96 8.72 1.29 4.80
C GLY A 96 9.32 2.51 5.49
N GLY A 97 8.59 3.64 5.55
CA GLY A 97 8.92 4.79 6.39
C GLY A 97 8.62 4.60 7.89
N ARG A 98 7.99 3.49 8.30
CA ARG A 98 7.82 3.13 9.70
C ARG A 98 9.19 2.85 10.32
N PRO A 99 9.56 3.49 11.45
CA PRO A 99 10.88 3.27 12.02
C PRO A 99 10.97 1.92 12.75
N CYS A 100 12.16 1.32 12.76
CA CYS A 100 12.39 0.02 13.36
C CYS A 100 11.99 -0.09 14.84
N PHE A 101 12.06 1.03 15.61
CA PHE A 101 11.66 1.04 17.02
C PHE A 101 10.13 1.10 17.22
N TRP A 102 9.36 1.43 16.17
CA TRP A 102 7.91 1.55 16.31
C TRP A 102 7.27 0.16 16.41
N PRO A 103 6.49 -0.09 17.45
CA PRO A 103 5.81 -1.38 17.58
C PRO A 103 4.86 -1.63 16.41
N THR A 104 4.61 -2.89 16.13
CA THR A 104 3.60 -3.28 15.13
C THR A 104 2.25 -2.63 15.47
N PRO A 105 1.63 -1.90 14.54
CA PRO A 105 0.34 -1.26 14.79
C PRO A 105 -0.74 -2.29 15.18
N ASN A 106 -1.53 -1.98 16.21
CA ASN A 106 -2.60 -2.87 16.67
C ASN A 106 -3.63 -3.22 15.59
N LEU A 107 -3.82 -2.33 14.60
CA LEU A 107 -4.70 -2.58 13.46
C LEU A 107 -4.18 -3.66 12.53
N PHE A 108 -2.87 -3.93 12.48
CA PHE A 108 -2.33 -5.07 11.73
C PHE A 108 -2.73 -6.41 12.39
N ASN A 109 -2.66 -6.48 13.72
CA ASN A 109 -3.12 -7.66 14.46
C ASN A 109 -4.64 -7.87 14.30
N LEU A 110 -5.41 -6.79 14.18
CA LEU A 110 -6.84 -6.87 13.90
C LEU A 110 -7.09 -7.34 12.46
N ALA A 111 -6.35 -6.80 11.49
CA ALA A 111 -6.44 -7.18 10.09
C ALA A 111 -6.21 -8.68 9.91
N GLU A 112 -5.18 -9.23 10.53
CA GLU A 112 -4.90 -10.67 10.52
C GLU A 112 -6.09 -11.49 11.03
N LYS A 113 -6.70 -11.07 12.16
CA LYS A 113 -7.89 -11.73 12.73
C LYS A 113 -9.14 -11.62 11.83
N THR A 114 -9.27 -10.57 11.08
CA THR A 114 -10.38 -10.35 10.15
C THR A 114 -10.11 -10.88 8.74
N GLY A 115 -8.92 -11.44 8.48
CA GLY A 115 -8.51 -11.97 7.18
C GLY A 115 -8.11 -10.89 6.17
N VAL A 116 -7.82 -9.67 6.63
CA VAL A 116 -7.27 -8.59 5.81
C VAL A 116 -5.75 -8.69 5.79
N VAL A 117 -5.19 -8.75 4.59
CA VAL A 117 -3.74 -8.89 4.41
C VAL A 117 -3.05 -7.53 4.54
N VAL A 118 -1.86 -7.50 5.14
CA VAL A 118 -1.01 -6.31 5.23
C VAL A 118 0.06 -6.39 4.16
N LEU A 119 0.10 -5.40 3.26
CA LEU A 119 1.06 -5.31 2.17
C LEU A 119 2.23 -4.41 2.57
N PRO A 120 3.46 -4.93 2.67
CA PRO A 120 4.65 -4.10 2.81
C PRO A 120 4.92 -3.28 1.54
N GLY A 121 5.38 -2.03 1.72
CA GLY A 121 5.75 -1.16 0.61
C GLY A 121 6.75 -0.10 1.05
N SER A 122 7.73 0.24 0.20
CA SER A 122 8.79 1.19 0.55
C SER A 122 8.28 2.62 0.77
N ASP A 123 7.27 3.06 0.01
CA ASP A 123 6.61 4.38 0.08
C ASP A 123 7.61 5.52 0.36
N PRO A 124 8.58 5.75 -0.54
CA PRO A 124 9.62 6.74 -0.30
C PRO A 124 9.04 8.15 -0.29
N LEU A 125 9.54 8.98 0.62
CA LEU A 125 9.16 10.39 0.69
C LEU A 125 9.67 11.16 -0.53
N PRO A 126 9.08 12.31 -0.89
CA PRO A 126 9.44 13.10 -2.07
C PRO A 126 10.75 13.89 -1.86
N PHE A 127 11.78 13.23 -1.37
CA PHE A 127 13.12 13.78 -1.20
C PHE A 127 14.12 13.06 -2.12
N PRO A 128 15.09 13.77 -2.71
CA PRO A 128 16.13 13.11 -3.52
C PRO A 128 16.86 11.99 -2.79
N SER A 129 17.05 12.14 -1.46
CA SER A 129 17.68 11.12 -0.60
C SER A 129 16.87 9.84 -0.46
N GLU A 130 15.58 9.85 -0.76
CA GLU A 130 14.67 8.71 -0.67
C GLU A 130 14.55 7.94 -1.99
N ALA A 131 15.11 8.46 -3.09
CA ALA A 131 15.02 7.81 -4.41
C ALA A 131 15.58 6.38 -4.41
N LEU A 132 16.66 6.13 -3.65
CA LEU A 132 17.28 4.80 -3.52
C LEU A 132 16.47 3.85 -2.62
N ARG A 133 15.41 4.32 -1.99
CA ARG A 133 14.54 3.49 -1.16
C ARG A 133 13.40 2.84 -1.94
N VAL A 134 13.19 3.23 -3.19
CA VAL A 134 12.22 2.56 -4.06
C VAL A 134 12.54 1.08 -4.13
N GLY A 135 11.57 0.22 -3.78
CA GLY A 135 11.77 -1.23 -3.75
C GLY A 135 12.61 -1.77 -2.58
N SER A 136 13.05 -0.94 -1.61
CA SER A 136 13.85 -1.39 -0.45
C SER A 136 13.04 -2.14 0.61
N PHE A 137 11.72 -2.07 0.55
CA PHE A 137 10.78 -2.79 1.40
C PHE A 137 9.56 -3.17 0.57
N GLY A 138 9.14 -4.41 0.65
CA GLY A 138 8.06 -4.93 -0.17
C GLY A 138 7.73 -6.37 0.17
N PHE A 139 7.13 -7.08 -0.77
CA PHE A 139 6.78 -8.48 -0.61
C PHE A 139 7.02 -9.27 -1.90
N SER A 140 7.26 -10.55 -1.75
CA SER A 140 7.24 -11.53 -2.83
C SER A 140 5.98 -12.38 -2.78
N LEU A 141 5.55 -12.83 -3.94
CA LEU A 141 4.47 -13.80 -4.12
C LEU A 141 5.06 -15.13 -4.60
N GLN A 142 4.41 -16.23 -4.26
CA GLN A 142 4.81 -17.53 -4.80
C GLN A 142 4.49 -17.61 -6.29
N GLU A 143 5.40 -18.14 -7.07
CA GLU A 143 5.30 -18.24 -8.53
C GLU A 143 4.03 -18.96 -9.01
N ASN A 144 3.58 -19.98 -8.28
CA ASN A 144 2.35 -20.73 -8.57
C ASN A 144 1.05 -19.90 -8.51
N SER A 145 1.13 -18.66 -7.95
CA SER A 145 0.01 -17.73 -7.86
C SER A 145 -0.06 -16.77 -9.05
N LEU A 146 0.91 -16.82 -9.96
CA LEU A 146 1.03 -15.87 -11.07
C LEU A 146 0.39 -16.44 -12.34
N HIS A 147 -0.93 -16.27 -12.46
CA HIS A 147 -1.69 -16.68 -13.65
C HIS A 147 -2.33 -15.47 -14.34
N GLY A 148 -2.13 -15.33 -15.64
CA GLY A 148 -2.72 -14.27 -16.46
C GLY A 148 -1.90 -13.94 -17.71
N ASP A 149 -2.50 -13.15 -18.61
CA ASP A 149 -1.92 -12.81 -19.92
C ASP A 149 -0.86 -11.69 -19.82
N SER A 150 -0.73 -11.04 -18.65
CA SER A 150 0.25 -9.98 -18.44
C SER A 150 0.68 -9.93 -16.96
N PRO A 151 1.91 -9.46 -16.67
CA PRO A 151 2.42 -9.35 -15.30
C PRO A 151 1.50 -8.59 -14.35
N THR A 152 0.87 -7.50 -14.83
CA THR A 152 -0.08 -6.72 -14.04
C THR A 152 -1.35 -7.50 -13.70
N LYS A 153 -1.88 -8.28 -14.64
CA LYS A 153 -3.03 -9.16 -14.37
C LYS A 153 -2.64 -10.31 -13.43
N CYS A 154 -1.46 -10.89 -13.63
CA CYS A 154 -0.92 -11.93 -12.75
C CYS A 154 -0.83 -11.44 -11.31
N LEU A 155 -0.18 -10.29 -11.09
CA LEU A 155 -0.05 -9.67 -9.77
C LEU A 155 -1.42 -9.40 -9.14
N LYS A 156 -2.34 -8.80 -9.90
CA LYS A 156 -3.69 -8.51 -9.40
C LYS A 156 -4.44 -9.77 -9.01
N ASN A 157 -4.46 -10.78 -9.87
CA ASN A 157 -5.14 -12.05 -9.61
C ASN A 157 -4.55 -12.77 -8.39
N ALA A 158 -3.22 -12.76 -8.26
CA ALA A 158 -2.54 -13.33 -7.10
C ALA A 158 -2.92 -12.62 -5.80
N LEU A 159 -2.97 -11.28 -5.78
CA LEU A 159 -3.41 -10.51 -4.61
C LEU A 159 -4.88 -10.77 -4.25
N LEU A 160 -5.73 -10.98 -5.23
CA LEU A 160 -7.17 -11.25 -5.02
C LEU A 160 -7.47 -12.72 -4.71
N SER A 161 -6.46 -13.59 -4.76
CA SER A 161 -6.64 -15.01 -4.41
C SER A 161 -6.99 -15.17 -2.93
N PRO A 162 -7.99 -15.99 -2.58
CA PRO A 162 -8.37 -16.24 -1.19
C PRO A 162 -7.21 -16.77 -0.31
N ASN A 163 -6.24 -17.43 -0.92
CA ASN A 163 -5.09 -18.03 -0.25
C ASN A 163 -3.78 -17.29 -0.57
N VAL A 164 -3.86 -15.97 -0.84
CA VAL A 164 -2.66 -15.20 -1.12
C VAL A 164 -1.68 -15.29 0.04
N THR A 165 -0.48 -15.74 -0.27
CA THR A 165 0.63 -15.77 0.67
C THR A 165 1.68 -14.78 0.21
N ILE A 166 1.95 -13.81 1.06
CA ILE A 166 2.98 -12.82 0.84
C ILE A 166 4.15 -13.05 1.78
N SER A 167 5.36 -12.90 1.29
CA SER A 167 6.60 -12.97 2.08
C SER A 167 7.26 -11.59 2.07
N PRO A 168 7.24 -10.85 3.20
CA PRO A 168 7.90 -9.57 3.30
C PRO A 168 9.41 -9.67 3.04
N PHE A 169 9.97 -8.66 2.37
CA PHE A 169 11.42 -8.51 2.23
C PHE A 169 11.86 -7.08 2.51
N GLY A 170 13.14 -6.90 2.74
CA GLY A 170 13.73 -5.60 3.06
C GLY A 170 13.57 -5.22 4.53
N CYS A 171 13.65 -3.94 4.83
CA CYS A 171 13.61 -3.45 6.20
C CYS A 171 12.89 -2.10 6.34
N LEU A 172 12.40 -1.88 7.54
CA LEU A 172 11.81 -0.61 7.97
C LEU A 172 12.88 0.49 8.04
N GLN A 173 12.45 1.72 8.22
CA GLN A 173 13.33 2.88 8.24
C GLN A 173 14.22 2.90 9.49
N GLU A 174 15.51 3.19 9.30
CA GLU A 174 16.40 3.45 10.41
C GLU A 174 15.94 4.66 11.23
N ASN A 175 16.09 4.58 12.56
CA ASN A 175 15.60 5.60 13.48
C ASN A 175 16.14 7.00 13.16
N ARG A 176 17.45 7.10 12.88
CA ARG A 176 18.09 8.38 12.57
C ARG A 176 17.50 9.04 11.33
N LEU A 177 17.30 8.25 10.27
CA LEU A 177 16.73 8.73 9.02
C LEU A 177 15.26 9.11 9.18
N PHE A 178 14.50 8.34 9.99
CA PHE A 178 13.13 8.67 10.33
C PHE A 178 13.01 10.06 10.95
N PHE A 179 13.78 10.36 12.01
CA PHE A 179 13.71 11.68 12.66
C PHE A 179 14.12 12.82 11.72
N LEU A 180 15.15 12.59 10.89
CA LEU A 180 15.59 13.56 9.89
C LEU A 180 14.46 13.87 8.90
N ASN A 181 13.78 12.85 8.40
CA ASN A 181 12.68 12.98 7.45
C ASN A 181 11.46 13.66 8.07
N GLN A 182 11.09 13.33 9.32
CA GLN A 182 10.02 14.02 10.04
C GLN A 182 10.31 15.52 10.22
N PHE A 183 11.57 15.88 10.49
CA PHE A 183 11.97 17.27 10.59
C PHE A 183 11.89 18.00 9.23
N ARG A 184 12.31 17.34 8.14
CA ARG A 184 12.22 17.90 6.78
C ARG A 184 10.77 18.11 6.34
N LEU A 185 9.89 17.16 6.60
CA LEU A 185 8.45 17.27 6.27
C LEU A 185 7.80 18.47 6.92
N ARG A 186 8.10 18.75 8.21
CA ARG A 186 7.57 19.92 8.93
C ARG A 186 8.03 21.29 8.39
N ARG A 187 9.08 21.31 7.58
CA ARG A 187 9.58 22.54 6.94
C ARG A 187 8.94 22.84 5.59
N ILE A 188 8.29 21.86 5.00
CA ILE A 188 7.65 21.95 3.69
C ILE A 188 6.13 22.13 3.82
N SER A 189 5.54 21.70 4.93
CA SER A 189 4.14 21.93 5.30
C SER A 189 3.93 23.32 5.87
#